data_110803dfa72e79ce9473ec6a73252cfc
#
_entry.id   110803dfa72e79ce9473ec6a73252cfc
#
_cell.length_a   1.000
_cell.length_b   1.000
_cell.length_c   1.000
_cell.angle_alpha   90.00
_cell.angle_beta   90.00
_cell.angle_gamma   90.00
#
_symmetry.space_group_name_H-M   'P 1'
#
loop_
_entity.id
_entity.type
_entity.pdbx_description
1 polymer ?
#
loop_
_entity_poly.entity_id
_entity_poly.type
_entity_poly.pdbx_seq_one_letter_code
_entity_poly.pdbx_strand_id
1 'polypeptide(L)'
;MVKKTLHVLEKKGWIQRVKKGSYVCVRPDETFRAMVQFRVPRLLDEASKPYVYAGASAVEVWTDYIYIQRSWEHSPYFIKALRRDVGFWTRYFREHRVNVFVREARPSIGEFVVLFPEGKLEFDVYNAKSVDKLKEVVRFCERNIESFEYPLAYLKSKFAVETRVRIDERVLDEVAKVV
;
A
#
# COMPACT_ATOMS: atom_id res chain seq x y z
N MET A 1 14.49 -23.62 18.70
CA MET A 1 13.11 -23.33 18.23
C MET A 1 12.63 -21.93 18.60
N VAL A 2 12.66 -21.50 19.86
CA VAL A 2 12.16 -20.19 20.35
C VAL A 2 12.70 -18.96 19.59
N LYS A 3 14.00 -18.89 19.32
CA LYS A 3 14.60 -17.75 18.58
C LYS A 3 14.04 -17.58 17.17
N LYS A 4 13.76 -18.68 16.47
CA LYS A 4 13.17 -18.66 15.12
C LYS A 4 11.73 -18.12 15.15
N THR A 5 10.95 -18.54 16.13
CA THR A 5 9.57 -18.08 16.32
C THR A 5 9.52 -16.59 16.67
N LEU A 6 10.35 -16.13 17.60
CA LEU A 6 10.42 -14.70 17.94
C LEU A 6 10.80 -13.83 16.74
N HIS A 7 11.75 -14.27 15.90
CA HIS A 7 12.11 -13.55 14.69
C HIS A 7 10.96 -13.48 13.68
N VAL A 8 10.19 -14.56 13.52
CA VAL A 8 9.00 -14.55 12.64
C VAL A 8 7.93 -13.59 13.17
N LEU A 9 7.65 -13.63 14.47
CA LEU A 9 6.66 -12.73 15.09
C LEU A 9 7.10 -11.26 15.02
N GLU A 10 8.39 -10.98 15.19
CA GLU A 10 8.95 -9.62 15.05
C GLU A 10 8.83 -9.12 13.60
N LYS A 11 9.18 -9.97 12.61
CA LYS A 11 9.00 -9.63 11.19
C LYS A 11 7.54 -9.36 10.81
N LYS A 12 6.60 -10.04 11.44
CA LYS A 12 5.17 -9.84 11.22
C LYS A 12 4.59 -8.68 12.02
N GLY A 13 5.34 -8.05 12.91
CA GLY A 13 4.87 -6.94 13.74
C GLY A 13 4.04 -7.34 14.96
N TRP A 14 3.92 -8.64 15.27
CA TRP A 14 3.20 -9.13 16.45
C TRP A 14 3.90 -8.87 17.76
N ILE A 15 5.23 -8.75 17.71
CA ILE A 15 6.06 -8.37 18.86
C ILE A 15 7.07 -7.31 18.43
N GLN A 16 7.44 -6.46 19.36
CA GLN A 16 8.51 -5.48 19.18
C GLN A 16 9.63 -5.76 20.18
N ARG A 17 10.85 -5.83 19.69
CA ARG A 17 12.02 -5.97 20.55
C ARG A 17 12.33 -4.64 21.23
N VAL A 18 12.32 -4.63 22.57
CA VAL A 18 12.62 -3.45 23.39
C VAL A 18 14.11 -3.42 23.73
N LYS A 19 14.66 -4.57 24.15
CA LYS A 19 16.09 -4.75 24.43
C LYS A 19 16.49 -6.21 24.17
N LYS A 20 17.77 -6.53 24.31
CA LYS A 20 18.26 -7.91 24.14
C LYS A 20 17.51 -8.88 25.06
N GLY A 21 16.77 -9.81 24.47
CA GLY A 21 16.00 -10.82 25.20
C GLY A 21 14.63 -10.36 25.73
N SER A 22 14.22 -9.09 25.50
CA SER A 22 12.93 -8.58 25.96
C SER A 22 12.08 -8.12 24.77
N TYR A 23 10.83 -8.54 24.74
CA TYR A 23 9.85 -8.22 23.68
C TYR A 23 8.55 -7.74 24.34
N VAL A 24 7.86 -6.84 23.66
CA VAL A 24 6.51 -6.41 23.99
C VAL A 24 5.58 -6.95 22.92
N CYS A 25 4.49 -7.58 23.31
CA CYS A 25 3.45 -8.05 22.42
C CYS A 25 2.46 -6.91 22.11
N VAL A 26 1.93 -6.88 20.91
CA VAL A 26 0.76 -6.05 20.60
C VAL A 26 -0.42 -6.58 21.42
N ARG A 27 -1.17 -5.69 22.04
CA ARG A 27 -2.31 -6.08 22.87
C ARG A 27 -3.43 -6.67 21.99
N PRO A 28 -4.08 -7.77 22.42
CA PRO A 28 -5.11 -8.41 21.60
C PRO A 28 -6.26 -7.49 21.20
N ASP A 29 -6.72 -6.61 22.09
CA ASP A 29 -7.77 -5.64 21.82
C ASP A 29 -7.34 -4.55 20.81
N GLU A 30 -6.11 -4.09 20.89
CA GLU A 30 -5.52 -3.15 19.92
C GLU A 30 -5.34 -3.80 18.56
N THR A 31 -4.86 -5.05 18.55
CA THR A 31 -4.70 -5.84 17.32
C THR A 31 -6.04 -6.04 16.61
N PHE A 32 -7.07 -6.48 17.34
CA PHE A 32 -8.39 -6.68 16.78
C PHE A 32 -8.97 -5.39 16.19
N ARG A 33 -8.86 -4.27 16.92
CA ARG A 33 -9.29 -2.95 16.41
C ARG A 33 -8.54 -2.55 15.15
N ALA A 34 -7.21 -2.77 15.12
CA ALA A 34 -6.40 -2.44 13.95
C ALA A 34 -6.80 -3.25 12.72
N MET A 35 -7.17 -4.52 12.90
CA MET A 35 -7.58 -5.42 11.81
C MET A 35 -8.95 -5.12 11.22
N VAL A 36 -9.91 -4.64 12.03
CA VAL A 36 -11.31 -4.45 11.60
C VAL A 36 -11.65 -2.99 11.25
N GLN A 37 -10.75 -2.05 11.50
CA GLN A 37 -10.97 -0.64 11.20
C GLN A 37 -10.23 -0.25 9.92
N PHE A 38 -10.98 0.01 8.84
CA PHE A 38 -10.46 0.54 7.59
C PHE A 38 -10.76 2.04 7.52
N ARG A 39 -9.83 2.85 8.03
CA ARG A 39 -10.00 4.30 8.18
C ARG A 39 -9.13 5.14 7.25
N VAL A 40 -8.02 4.58 6.77
CA VAL A 40 -7.03 5.35 6.00
C VAL A 40 -7.63 6.02 4.76
N PRO A 41 -8.46 5.36 3.92
CA PRO A 41 -9.08 6.05 2.78
C PRO A 41 -9.88 7.29 3.19
N ARG A 42 -10.71 7.17 4.23
CA ARG A 42 -11.50 8.30 4.74
C ARG A 42 -10.60 9.41 5.29
N LEU A 43 -9.56 9.08 6.06
CA LEU A 43 -8.61 10.05 6.58
C LEU A 43 -7.87 10.78 5.46
N LEU A 44 -7.56 10.09 4.37
CA LEU A 44 -6.96 10.70 3.19
C LEU A 44 -7.92 11.68 2.51
N ASP A 45 -9.20 11.31 2.38
CA ASP A 45 -10.22 12.16 1.76
C ASP A 45 -10.55 13.39 2.64
N GLU A 46 -10.45 13.28 3.97
CA GLU A 46 -10.69 14.38 4.93
C GLU A 46 -9.45 15.30 5.11
N ALA A 47 -8.29 14.88 4.66
CA ALA A 47 -7.05 15.63 4.89
C ALA A 47 -6.97 16.91 4.05
N SER A 48 -6.45 17.99 4.64
CA SER A 48 -6.32 19.31 3.99
C SER A 48 -5.10 19.45 3.07
N LYS A 49 -4.23 18.44 2.99
CA LYS A 49 -3.00 18.49 2.18
C LYS A 49 -3.08 17.56 0.99
N PRO A 50 -2.50 17.96 -0.16
CA PRO A 50 -2.51 17.12 -1.34
C PRO A 50 -1.65 15.88 -1.15
N TYR A 51 -2.12 14.78 -1.73
CA TYR A 51 -1.42 13.52 -1.83
C TYR A 51 -1.73 12.83 -3.15
N VAL A 52 -0.96 11.79 -3.46
CA VAL A 52 -1.12 10.96 -4.66
C VAL A 52 -1.00 9.50 -4.24
N TYR A 53 -1.95 8.66 -4.61
CA TYR A 53 -1.80 7.22 -4.45
C TYR A 53 -0.63 6.72 -5.29
N ALA A 54 0.24 5.89 -4.70
CA ALA A 54 1.47 5.42 -5.31
C ALA A 54 1.63 3.90 -5.20
N GLY A 55 2.52 3.33 -6.02
CA GLY A 55 2.87 1.91 -5.95
C GLY A 55 1.66 0.98 -5.96
N ALA A 56 1.59 0.02 -5.04
CA ALA A 56 0.47 -0.92 -4.95
C ALA A 56 -0.89 -0.23 -4.75
N SER A 57 -0.95 0.86 -3.97
CA SER A 57 -2.20 1.60 -3.81
C SER A 57 -2.64 2.31 -5.09
N ALA A 58 -1.72 2.74 -5.94
CA ALA A 58 -2.05 3.27 -7.27
C ALA A 58 -2.58 2.16 -8.18
N VAL A 59 -2.01 0.96 -8.12
CA VAL A 59 -2.53 -0.21 -8.86
C VAL A 59 -3.98 -0.49 -8.46
N GLU A 60 -4.28 -0.50 -7.17
CA GLU A 60 -5.64 -0.74 -6.68
C GLU A 60 -6.64 0.29 -7.23
N VAL A 61 -6.27 1.57 -7.26
CA VAL A 61 -7.12 2.63 -7.84
C VAL A 61 -7.33 2.41 -9.34
N TRP A 62 -6.27 2.18 -10.12
CA TRP A 62 -6.34 1.98 -11.56
C TRP A 62 -7.07 0.69 -11.99
N THR A 63 -7.15 -0.30 -11.10
CA THR A 63 -7.88 -1.55 -11.32
C THR A 63 -9.27 -1.53 -10.68
N ASP A 64 -9.81 -0.35 -10.35
CA ASP A 64 -11.14 -0.17 -9.73
C ASP A 64 -11.30 -1.01 -8.45
N TYR A 65 -10.21 -1.22 -7.73
CA TYR A 65 -10.15 -2.06 -6.51
C TYR A 65 -10.51 -3.53 -6.72
N ILE A 66 -10.50 -4.03 -7.97
CA ILE A 66 -10.70 -5.46 -8.26
C ILE A 66 -9.50 -6.28 -7.75
N TYR A 67 -8.30 -5.70 -7.84
CA TYR A 67 -7.06 -6.35 -7.40
C TYR A 67 -6.47 -5.62 -6.20
N ILE A 68 -6.81 -6.09 -4.99
CA ILE A 68 -6.31 -5.55 -3.73
C ILE A 68 -5.18 -6.44 -3.22
N GLN A 69 -3.99 -5.87 -3.02
CA GLN A 69 -2.80 -6.57 -2.53
C GLN A 69 -2.60 -6.45 -1.00
N ARG A 70 -3.60 -5.94 -0.30
CA ARG A 70 -3.57 -5.79 1.15
C ARG A 70 -4.20 -6.98 1.84
N SER A 71 -3.64 -7.39 2.97
CA SER A 71 -4.23 -8.42 3.82
C SER A 71 -4.89 -7.80 5.06
N TRP A 72 -5.71 -8.58 5.75
CA TRP A 72 -6.29 -8.17 7.04
C TRP A 72 -5.22 -7.96 8.12
N GLU A 73 -4.11 -8.69 8.07
CA GLU A 73 -2.98 -8.58 9.00
C GLU A 73 -2.12 -7.34 8.70
N HIS A 74 -1.87 -7.09 7.42
CA HIS A 74 -1.04 -5.97 6.95
C HIS A 74 -1.74 -5.25 5.81
N SER A 75 -2.13 -4.02 6.06
CA SER A 75 -2.87 -3.20 5.10
C SER A 75 -2.14 -1.87 4.82
N PRO A 76 -1.04 -1.90 4.05
CA PRO A 76 -0.30 -0.71 3.69
C PRO A 76 -1.05 0.15 2.68
N TYR A 77 -0.99 1.46 2.88
CA TYR A 77 -1.37 2.47 1.90
C TYR A 77 -0.12 3.24 1.49
N PHE A 78 0.17 3.23 0.21
CA PHE A 78 1.33 3.92 -0.35
C PHE A 78 0.87 5.25 -0.95
N ILE A 79 1.45 6.36 -0.46
CA ILE A 79 1.13 7.70 -0.96
C ILE A 79 2.39 8.53 -1.17
N LYS A 80 2.36 9.41 -2.17
CA LYS A 80 3.31 10.50 -2.35
C LYS A 80 2.74 11.78 -1.75
N ALA A 81 3.58 12.58 -1.11
CA ALA A 81 3.23 13.91 -0.62
C ALA A 81 4.42 14.87 -0.80
N LEU A 82 4.15 16.17 -0.77
CA LEU A 82 5.23 17.16 -0.86
C LEU A 82 6.16 17.05 0.35
N ARG A 83 7.47 17.20 0.13
CA ARG A 83 8.48 17.14 1.20
C ARG A 83 8.17 18.08 2.35
N ARG A 84 7.68 19.29 2.05
CA ARG A 84 7.28 20.29 3.06
C ARG A 84 6.09 19.84 3.91
N ASP A 85 5.27 18.92 3.44
CA ASP A 85 4.06 18.45 4.11
C ASP A 85 4.26 17.13 4.89
N VAL A 86 5.48 16.55 4.90
CA VAL A 86 5.79 15.31 5.63
C VAL A 86 5.46 15.44 7.12
N GLY A 87 5.82 16.57 7.73
CA GLY A 87 5.51 16.84 9.14
C GLY A 87 4.02 16.87 9.44
N PHE A 88 3.22 17.45 8.53
CA PHE A 88 1.76 17.42 8.61
C PHE A 88 1.25 15.97 8.58
N TRP A 89 1.59 15.19 7.56
CA TRP A 89 1.12 13.82 7.39
C TRP A 89 1.50 12.91 8.55
N THR A 90 2.74 13.04 9.05
CA THR A 90 3.22 12.25 10.19
C THR A 90 2.43 12.55 11.45
N ARG A 91 2.12 13.83 11.72
CA ARG A 91 1.32 14.26 12.86
C ARG A 91 -0.13 13.82 12.69
N TYR A 92 -0.73 14.09 11.54
CA TYR A 92 -2.10 13.79 11.21
C TYR A 92 -2.43 12.29 11.43
N PHE A 93 -1.65 11.39 10.83
CA PHE A 93 -1.88 9.95 11.01
C PHE A 93 -1.63 9.48 12.45
N ARG A 94 -0.64 10.05 13.13
CA ARG A 94 -0.37 9.74 14.55
C ARG A 94 -1.54 10.13 15.46
N GLU A 95 -2.12 11.30 15.26
CA GLU A 95 -3.31 11.77 16.00
C GLU A 95 -4.50 10.83 15.80
N HIS A 96 -4.61 10.24 14.61
CA HIS A 96 -5.62 9.23 14.29
C HIS A 96 -5.20 7.79 14.61
N ARG A 97 -4.07 7.60 15.31
CA ARG A 97 -3.54 6.27 15.70
C ARG A 97 -3.29 5.35 14.51
N VAL A 98 -2.86 5.90 13.39
CA VAL A 98 -2.39 5.17 12.21
C VAL A 98 -0.88 5.27 12.14
N ASN A 99 -0.18 4.14 12.02
CA ASN A 99 1.25 4.13 11.84
C ASN A 99 1.62 4.72 10.49
N VAL A 100 2.64 5.58 10.46
CA VAL A 100 3.17 6.17 9.24
C VAL A 100 4.67 5.95 9.18
N PHE A 101 5.13 5.47 8.04
CA PHE A 101 6.53 5.23 7.75
C PHE A 101 6.94 6.09 6.54
N VAL A 102 8.13 6.65 6.60
CA VAL A 102 8.63 7.51 5.51
C VAL A 102 9.60 6.72 4.67
N ARG A 103 9.33 6.59 3.38
CA ARG A 103 10.07 5.88 2.32
C ARG A 103 10.08 4.37 2.41
N GLU A 104 10.10 3.77 3.59
CA GLU A 104 10.26 2.35 3.77
C GLU A 104 9.25 1.82 4.77
N ALA A 105 8.54 0.76 4.40
CA ALA A 105 7.59 0.09 5.28
C ALA A 105 8.31 -0.64 6.41
N ARG A 106 7.70 -0.61 7.59
CA ARG A 106 8.15 -1.42 8.74
C ARG A 106 7.02 -2.37 9.15
N PRO A 107 7.34 -3.48 9.83
CA PRO A 107 6.32 -4.38 10.34
C PRO A 107 5.26 -3.63 11.16
N SER A 108 4.01 -3.75 10.75
CA SER A 108 2.86 -3.13 11.40
C SER A 108 1.63 -3.99 11.17
N ILE A 109 0.76 -4.10 12.17
CA ILE A 109 -0.51 -4.81 12.08
C ILE A 109 -1.62 -3.82 11.77
N GLY A 110 -2.57 -4.27 10.93
CA GLY A 110 -3.67 -3.44 10.47
C GLY A 110 -3.25 -2.41 9.43
N GLU A 111 -3.97 -1.30 9.38
CA GLU A 111 -3.69 -0.22 8.43
C GLU A 111 -2.47 0.61 8.83
N PHE A 112 -1.66 0.94 7.85
CA PHE A 112 -0.56 1.88 8.01
C PHE A 112 -0.28 2.60 6.68
N VAL A 113 0.42 3.71 6.76
CA VAL A 113 0.76 4.52 5.59
C VAL A 113 2.26 4.49 5.34
N VAL A 114 2.66 4.31 4.09
CA VAL A 114 4.03 4.50 3.62
C VAL A 114 4.04 5.76 2.77
N LEU A 115 4.73 6.78 3.28
CA LEU A 115 4.79 8.12 2.71
C LEU A 115 6.08 8.31 1.91
N PHE A 116 5.97 8.65 0.64
CA PHE A 116 7.07 9.02 -0.23
C PHE A 116 7.14 10.53 -0.41
N PRO A 117 8.16 11.21 0.18
CA PRO A 117 8.33 12.65 0.05
C PRO A 117 8.82 13.05 -1.34
N GLU A 118 8.06 13.89 -2.04
CA GLU A 118 8.39 14.39 -3.37
C GLU A 118 8.58 15.92 -3.38
N GLY A 119 9.42 16.40 -4.29
CA GLY A 119 9.58 17.85 -4.52
C GLY A 119 8.38 18.45 -5.24
N LYS A 120 7.78 17.68 -6.13
CA LYS A 120 6.60 18.01 -6.93
C LYS A 120 5.71 16.78 -7.03
N LEU A 121 4.40 16.96 -6.97
CA LEU A 121 3.44 15.89 -7.23
C LEU A 121 3.08 15.88 -8.71
N GLU A 122 3.38 14.78 -9.37
CA GLU A 122 2.96 14.48 -10.73
C GLU A 122 2.02 13.29 -10.69
N PHE A 123 0.83 13.44 -11.25
CA PHE A 123 -0.23 12.46 -11.14
C PHE A 123 -1.21 12.56 -12.30
N ASP A 124 -2.01 11.52 -12.45
CA ASP A 124 -3.25 11.51 -13.21
C ASP A 124 -4.44 11.54 -12.24
N VAL A 125 -5.60 11.91 -12.74
CA VAL A 125 -6.87 11.82 -11.98
C VAL A 125 -7.68 10.65 -12.53
N TYR A 126 -7.96 9.67 -11.67
CA TYR A 126 -8.80 8.53 -12.01
C TYR A 126 -9.81 8.27 -10.90
N ASN A 127 -11.10 8.14 -11.25
CA ASN A 127 -12.20 7.99 -10.30
C ASN A 127 -12.16 9.04 -9.16
N ALA A 128 -11.96 10.31 -9.53
CA ALA A 128 -11.83 11.46 -8.62
C ALA A 128 -10.67 11.35 -7.60
N LYS A 129 -9.71 10.46 -7.82
CA LYS A 129 -8.51 10.30 -6.97
C LYS A 129 -7.26 10.72 -7.72
N SER A 130 -6.36 11.43 -7.01
CA SER A 130 -5.00 11.69 -7.50
C SER A 130 -4.17 10.42 -7.37
N VAL A 131 -3.63 9.93 -8.47
CA VAL A 131 -2.95 8.64 -8.54
C VAL A 131 -1.72 8.74 -9.43
N ASP A 132 -0.68 7.95 -9.17
CA ASP A 132 0.49 7.85 -10.04
C ASP A 132 0.07 7.67 -11.49
N LYS A 133 0.78 8.33 -12.40
CA LYS A 133 0.51 8.24 -13.84
C LYS A 133 0.43 6.78 -14.28
N LEU A 134 -0.52 6.46 -15.14
CA LEU A 134 -0.75 5.09 -15.61
C LEU A 134 0.55 4.41 -16.08
N LYS A 135 1.40 5.14 -16.80
CA LYS A 135 2.71 4.66 -17.24
C LYS A 135 3.65 4.25 -16.09
N GLU A 136 3.60 4.95 -14.95
CA GLU A 136 4.40 4.61 -13.77
C GLU A 136 3.85 3.36 -13.08
N VAL A 137 2.53 3.25 -13.03
CA VAL A 137 1.85 2.07 -12.47
C VAL A 137 2.12 0.82 -13.30
N VAL A 138 2.07 0.91 -14.63
CA VAL A 138 2.46 -0.20 -15.52
C VAL A 138 3.91 -0.63 -15.24
N ARG A 139 4.84 0.31 -15.15
CA ARG A 139 6.25 0.00 -14.81
C ARG A 139 6.42 -0.61 -13.41
N PHE A 140 5.59 -0.19 -12.46
CA PHE A 140 5.58 -0.79 -11.13
C PHE A 140 5.13 -2.25 -11.19
N CYS A 141 4.04 -2.57 -11.91
CA CYS A 141 3.57 -3.93 -12.11
C CYS A 141 4.61 -4.80 -12.83
N GLU A 142 5.24 -4.28 -13.89
CA GLU A 142 6.29 -4.99 -14.62
C GLU A 142 7.48 -5.38 -13.75
N ARG A 143 7.90 -4.50 -12.85
CA ARG A 143 9.01 -4.77 -11.89
C ARG A 143 8.64 -5.75 -10.79
N ASN A 144 7.35 -5.92 -10.53
CA ASN A 144 6.81 -6.78 -9.47
C ASN A 144 5.86 -7.83 -10.05
N ILE A 145 6.17 -8.35 -11.22
CA ILE A 145 5.28 -9.20 -12.03
C ILE A 145 4.75 -10.41 -11.25
N GLU A 146 5.57 -11.03 -10.38
CA GLU A 146 5.17 -12.18 -9.56
C GLU A 146 3.91 -11.93 -8.71
N SER A 147 3.68 -10.67 -8.30
CA SER A 147 2.53 -10.28 -7.48
C SER A 147 1.50 -9.44 -8.25
N PHE A 148 1.86 -8.88 -9.40
CA PHE A 148 1.05 -7.91 -10.12
C PHE A 148 0.77 -8.29 -11.58
N GLU A 149 0.85 -9.58 -11.92
CA GLU A 149 0.55 -10.06 -13.27
C GLU A 149 -0.91 -9.82 -13.66
N TYR A 150 -1.86 -10.20 -12.81
CA TYR A 150 -3.30 -9.95 -13.02
C TYR A 150 -3.63 -8.46 -13.13
N PRO A 151 -3.18 -7.59 -12.19
CA PRO A 151 -3.32 -6.15 -12.36
C PRO A 151 -2.75 -5.62 -13.68
N LEU A 152 -1.56 -6.09 -14.10
CA LEU A 152 -0.95 -5.67 -15.35
C LEU A 152 -1.76 -6.09 -16.56
N ALA A 153 -2.30 -7.32 -16.57
CA ALA A 153 -3.20 -7.81 -17.60
C ALA A 153 -4.48 -6.96 -17.68
N TYR A 154 -5.05 -6.59 -16.53
CA TYR A 154 -6.22 -5.72 -16.46
C TYR A 154 -5.92 -4.34 -17.06
N LEU A 155 -4.82 -3.71 -16.67
CA LEU A 155 -4.41 -2.40 -17.21
C LEU A 155 -4.19 -2.46 -18.74
N LYS A 156 -3.56 -3.54 -19.21
CA LYS A 156 -3.36 -3.77 -20.65
C LYS A 156 -4.68 -3.89 -21.39
N SER A 157 -5.61 -4.68 -20.89
CA SER A 157 -6.90 -4.92 -21.53
C SER A 157 -7.78 -3.66 -21.52
N LYS A 158 -7.85 -2.96 -20.39
CA LYS A 158 -8.73 -1.80 -20.21
C LYS A 158 -8.23 -0.53 -20.89
N PHE A 159 -6.93 -0.27 -20.83
CA PHE A 159 -6.35 1.00 -21.30
C PHE A 159 -5.48 0.85 -22.54
N ALA A 160 -5.42 -0.35 -23.12
CA ALA A 160 -4.60 -0.65 -24.30
C ALA A 160 -3.12 -0.25 -24.15
N VAL A 161 -2.57 -0.41 -22.94
CA VAL A 161 -1.18 -0.08 -22.67
C VAL A 161 -0.24 -1.17 -23.17
N GLU A 162 0.91 -0.75 -23.69
CA GLU A 162 1.99 -1.68 -24.04
C GLU A 162 2.75 -2.14 -22.79
N THR A 163 3.11 -3.42 -22.75
CA THR A 163 3.87 -4.03 -21.68
C THR A 163 5.19 -4.59 -22.21
N ARG A 164 6.26 -4.44 -21.43
CA ARG A 164 7.60 -4.94 -21.76
C ARG A 164 7.82 -6.39 -21.32
N VAL A 165 7.00 -6.87 -20.42
CA VAL A 165 7.03 -8.23 -19.89
C VAL A 165 5.95 -9.07 -20.54
N ARG A 166 6.22 -10.36 -20.72
CA ARG A 166 5.23 -11.32 -21.19
C ARG A 166 4.28 -11.61 -20.03
N ILE A 167 2.99 -11.56 -20.32
CA ILE A 167 1.90 -11.98 -19.42
C ILE A 167 1.44 -13.36 -19.89
N ASP A 168 1.12 -14.26 -18.96
CA ASP A 168 0.57 -15.56 -19.28
C ASP A 168 -0.76 -15.41 -20.03
N GLU A 169 -0.95 -16.19 -21.10
CA GLU A 169 -2.16 -16.16 -21.91
C GLU A 169 -3.41 -16.51 -21.10
N ARG A 170 -3.29 -17.42 -20.13
CA ARG A 170 -4.38 -17.78 -19.23
C ARG A 170 -4.82 -16.59 -18.38
N VAL A 171 -3.86 -15.81 -17.89
CA VAL A 171 -4.16 -14.60 -17.10
C VAL A 171 -4.89 -13.58 -17.97
N LEU A 172 -4.47 -13.40 -19.22
CA LEU A 172 -5.15 -12.51 -20.17
C LEU A 172 -6.59 -12.98 -20.44
N ASP A 173 -6.81 -14.28 -20.64
CA ASP A 173 -8.13 -14.86 -20.87
C ASP A 173 -9.05 -14.72 -19.65
N GLU A 174 -8.52 -14.88 -18.44
CA GLU A 174 -9.27 -14.70 -17.20
C GLU A 174 -9.67 -13.24 -17.00
N VAL A 175 -8.74 -12.32 -17.21
CA VAL A 175 -8.97 -10.89 -17.06
C VAL A 175 -9.95 -10.35 -18.11
N ALA A 176 -9.91 -10.85 -19.35
CA ALA A 176 -10.83 -10.44 -20.40
C ALA A 176 -12.33 -10.71 -20.06
N LYS A 177 -12.60 -11.57 -19.08
CA LYS A 177 -13.97 -11.84 -18.60
C LYS A 177 -14.47 -10.81 -17.58
N VAL A 178 -13.58 -9.97 -17.06
CA VAL A 178 -13.87 -9.02 -15.97
C VAL A 178 -13.77 -7.56 -16.43
N VAL A 179 -13.11 -7.30 -17.57
CA VAL A 179 -12.98 -5.99 -18.22
C VAL A 179 -14.12 -5.79 -19.22
#